data_7146a3c6fc619898423063e936be8f2b
#
_entry.id   7146a3c6fc619898423063e936be8f2b
#
_cell.length_a   1.000
_cell.length_b   1.000
_cell.length_c   1.000
_cell.angle_alpha   90.00
_cell.angle_beta   90.00
_cell.angle_gamma   90.00
#
_symmetry.space_group_name_H-M   'P 1'
#
loop_
_entity.id
_entity.type
_entity.pdbx_description
1 polymer ?
#
loop_
_entity_poly.entity_id
_entity_poly.type
_entity_poly.pdbx_seq_one_letter_code
_entity_poly.pdbx_strand_id
1 'polypeptide(L)'
;GQGVDPETMDIRKFELNNIVLWDSPGLGDGKESDRRHSKNIIDKLHEKDADDNALIDLVLVLLDGSSRDLGTSYELINEVIIPNLGKDTDRLLVAINQCDIAMSGRHWNHEKNEPESKLTTFLEEKVTSTKRRIKEATGVDITPIYYSAGYKDDEEEQQPYNLSKLLMFIINHTRPEKRAVYINDINKDKKMWEKDDELQDYTSNIQASLWDSVVSNAKSGGDYGESIGKVFGPAGGLVGRTVGTVVGGAVGALKSFLGW
;
A
#
# COMPACT_ATOMS: atom_id res chain seq x y z
N GLY A 1 -4.09 -1.36 14.79
CA GLY A 1 -4.16 -1.19 16.23
C GLY A 1 -5.00 -2.25 16.89
N GLN A 2 -4.63 -2.66 18.08
CA GLN A 2 -5.40 -3.61 18.89
C GLN A 2 -6.11 -2.92 20.08
N GLY A 3 -6.06 -1.57 20.12
CA GLY A 3 -6.65 -0.77 21.19
C GLY A 3 -8.07 -0.27 20.86
N VAL A 4 -8.77 0.15 21.89
CA VAL A 4 -10.12 0.77 21.80
C VAL A 4 -10.02 2.26 21.47
N ASP A 5 -8.88 2.88 21.80
CA ASP A 5 -8.61 4.29 21.51
C ASP A 5 -7.76 4.45 20.22
N PRO A 6 -7.84 5.62 19.54
CA PRO A 6 -7.00 5.89 18.37
C PRO A 6 -5.52 5.76 18.71
N GLU A 7 -4.79 4.89 17.99
CA GLU A 7 -3.36 4.67 18.26
C GLU A 7 -2.47 5.80 17.75
N THR A 8 -2.91 6.51 16.71
CA THR A 8 -2.10 7.54 16.05
C THR A 8 -2.77 8.89 16.23
N MET A 9 -2.22 9.73 17.11
CA MET A 9 -2.73 11.10 17.39
C MET A 9 -2.02 12.19 16.57
N ASP A 10 -0.82 11.89 16.07
CA ASP A 10 0.01 12.79 15.26
C ASP A 10 0.74 11.98 14.19
N ILE A 11 1.22 12.65 13.13
CA ILE A 11 2.02 12.00 12.08
C ILE A 11 3.30 11.42 12.70
N ARG A 12 3.51 10.12 12.51
CA ARG A 12 4.70 9.40 13.01
C ARG A 12 5.62 9.06 11.85
N LYS A 13 6.92 9.26 12.06
CA LYS A 13 7.97 8.91 11.11
C LYS A 13 8.55 7.54 11.47
N PHE A 14 8.66 6.67 10.47
CA PHE A 14 9.37 5.39 10.55
C PHE A 14 10.43 5.35 9.46
N GLU A 15 11.66 5.10 9.84
CA GLU A 15 12.80 5.00 8.92
C GLU A 15 13.17 3.54 8.73
N LEU A 16 13.21 3.11 7.49
CA LEU A 16 13.74 1.82 7.06
C LEU A 16 15.12 2.04 6.42
N ASN A 17 15.66 1.03 5.73
CA ASN A 17 16.98 1.18 5.11
C ASN A 17 17.00 2.32 4.08
N ASN A 18 16.02 2.34 3.17
CA ASN A 18 15.94 3.32 2.09
C ASN A 18 14.58 4.00 1.99
N ILE A 19 13.65 3.65 2.87
CA ILE A 19 12.26 4.12 2.87
C ILE A 19 11.99 4.91 4.13
N VAL A 20 11.29 6.01 3.99
CA VAL A 20 10.69 6.74 5.12
C VAL A 20 9.19 6.65 5.01
N LEU A 21 8.57 6.09 6.04
CA LEU A 21 7.11 6.03 6.18
C LEU A 21 6.63 7.14 7.10
N TRP A 22 5.56 7.78 6.70
CA TRP A 22 4.84 8.75 7.51
C TRP A 22 3.44 8.20 7.77
N ASP A 23 3.23 7.66 8.97
CA ASP A 23 1.92 7.19 9.40
C ASP A 23 1.11 8.37 9.95
N SER A 24 -0.07 8.57 9.37
CA SER A 24 -0.95 9.67 9.74
C SER A 24 -2.27 9.14 10.30
N PRO A 25 -2.86 9.84 11.31
CA PRO A 25 -4.20 9.50 11.76
C PRO A 25 -5.21 9.68 10.63
N GLY A 26 -6.29 8.90 10.69
CA GLY A 26 -7.47 9.11 9.86
C GLY A 26 -8.33 10.27 10.36
N LEU A 27 -9.52 10.43 9.77
CA LEU A 27 -10.57 11.30 10.28
C LEU A 27 -11.63 10.46 11.00
N GLY A 28 -12.37 11.09 11.92
CA GLY A 28 -13.46 10.47 12.67
C GLY A 28 -13.36 10.60 14.18
N ASP A 29 -12.30 11.24 14.69
CA ASP A 29 -12.06 11.45 16.13
C ASP A 29 -12.73 12.73 16.67
N GLY A 30 -13.59 13.34 15.85
CA GLY A 30 -14.31 14.56 16.16
C GLY A 30 -13.70 15.80 15.50
N LYS A 31 -14.55 16.82 15.31
CA LYS A 31 -14.26 18.00 14.46
C LYS A 31 -12.95 18.72 14.74
N GLU A 32 -12.54 18.82 15.99
CA GLU A 32 -11.29 19.53 16.34
C GLU A 32 -10.06 18.68 16.02
N SER A 33 -10.10 17.39 16.35
CA SER A 33 -9.06 16.43 15.99
C SER A 33 -8.93 16.30 14.48
N ASP A 34 -10.05 16.13 13.78
CA ASP A 34 -10.09 16.01 12.32
C ASP A 34 -9.49 17.23 11.61
N ARG A 35 -9.78 18.44 12.13
CA ARG A 35 -9.19 19.67 11.60
C ARG A 35 -7.68 19.74 11.81
N ARG A 36 -7.18 19.30 12.97
CA ARG A 36 -5.74 19.21 13.25
C ARG A 36 -5.08 18.17 12.37
N HIS A 37 -5.67 16.98 12.25
CA HIS A 37 -5.17 15.90 11.42
C HIS A 37 -5.09 16.31 9.96
N SER A 38 -6.16 16.90 9.42
CA SER A 38 -6.20 17.43 8.06
C SER A 38 -5.08 18.45 7.82
N LYS A 39 -4.89 19.40 8.75
CA LYS A 39 -3.83 20.40 8.65
C LYS A 39 -2.45 19.74 8.62
N ASN A 40 -2.17 18.79 9.51
CA ASN A 40 -0.88 18.11 9.59
C ASN A 40 -0.59 17.33 8.29
N ILE A 41 -1.60 16.67 7.71
CA ILE A 41 -1.49 15.97 6.43
C ILE A 41 -1.18 16.96 5.30
N ILE A 42 -1.91 18.09 5.23
CA ILE A 42 -1.68 19.13 4.22
C ILE A 42 -0.26 19.68 4.33
N ASP A 43 0.15 20.07 5.55
CA ASP A 43 1.50 20.58 5.78
C ASP A 43 2.57 19.56 5.32
N LYS A 44 2.38 18.27 5.61
CA LYS A 44 3.28 17.19 5.19
C LYS A 44 3.32 16.99 3.67
N LEU A 45 2.18 17.09 2.99
CA LEU A 45 2.10 16.96 1.52
C LEU A 45 2.80 18.12 0.80
N HIS A 46 2.88 19.28 1.44
CA HIS A 46 3.56 20.46 0.88
C HIS A 46 5.04 20.57 1.27
N GLU A 47 5.53 19.71 2.17
CA GLU A 47 6.96 19.68 2.48
C GLU A 47 7.79 19.31 1.25
N LYS A 48 8.98 19.90 1.18
CA LYS A 48 9.93 19.70 0.11
C LYS A 48 11.24 19.13 0.62
N ASP A 49 11.94 18.39 -0.23
CA ASP A 49 13.30 17.95 0.01
C ASP A 49 14.33 19.08 -0.26
N ALA A 50 15.61 18.77 -0.09
CA ALA A 50 16.69 19.74 -0.30
C ALA A 50 16.82 20.23 -1.76
N ASP A 51 16.25 19.49 -2.70
CA ASP A 51 16.26 19.79 -4.15
C ASP A 51 14.95 20.45 -4.63
N ASP A 52 14.10 20.93 -3.69
CA ASP A 52 12.80 21.57 -3.94
C ASP A 52 11.73 20.63 -4.54
N ASN A 53 11.95 19.30 -4.51
CA ASN A 53 10.93 18.33 -4.88
C ASN A 53 9.99 18.04 -3.72
N ALA A 54 8.78 17.53 -4.01
CA ALA A 54 7.88 17.06 -2.97
C ALA A 54 8.57 15.97 -2.11
N LEU A 55 8.53 16.15 -0.79
CA LEU A 55 9.11 15.19 0.16
C LEU A 55 8.39 13.83 0.10
N ILE A 56 7.07 13.85 -0.09
CA ILE A 56 6.23 12.66 -0.17
C ILE A 56 6.12 12.19 -1.61
N ASP A 57 6.70 11.05 -1.94
CA ASP A 57 6.65 10.46 -3.28
C ASP A 57 5.31 9.78 -3.59
N LEU A 58 4.72 9.09 -2.61
CA LEU A 58 3.46 8.37 -2.73
C LEU A 58 2.57 8.60 -1.52
N VAL A 59 1.27 8.60 -1.75
CA VAL A 59 0.25 8.60 -0.71
C VAL A 59 -0.59 7.34 -0.86
N LEU A 60 -0.55 6.45 0.13
CA LEU A 60 -1.37 5.25 0.18
C LEU A 60 -2.47 5.43 1.21
N VAL A 61 -3.72 5.47 0.75
CA VAL A 61 -4.88 5.48 1.64
C VAL A 61 -5.39 4.06 1.81
N LEU A 62 -5.45 3.61 3.06
CA LEU A 62 -5.97 2.30 3.42
C LEU A 62 -7.42 2.43 3.88
N LEU A 63 -8.32 1.75 3.18
CA LEU A 63 -9.73 1.64 3.52
C LEU A 63 -9.99 0.30 4.22
N ASP A 64 -10.90 0.32 5.19
CA ASP A 64 -11.35 -0.90 5.85
C ASP A 64 -12.33 -1.67 4.96
N GLY A 65 -11.95 -2.88 4.57
CA GLY A 65 -12.76 -3.80 3.77
C GLY A 65 -14.02 -4.27 4.48
N SER A 66 -13.99 -4.37 5.80
CA SER A 66 -15.10 -4.80 6.64
C SER A 66 -16.13 -3.69 6.89
N SER A 67 -15.71 -2.42 6.83
CA SER A 67 -16.57 -1.28 7.11
C SER A 67 -17.59 -1.06 5.99
N ARG A 68 -18.81 -0.72 6.40
CA ARG A 68 -19.87 -0.27 5.48
C ARG A 68 -19.85 1.25 5.29
N ASP A 69 -19.39 1.97 6.29
CA ASP A 69 -19.26 3.42 6.27
C ASP A 69 -17.82 3.82 6.07
N LEU A 70 -17.56 4.42 4.93
CA LEU A 70 -16.25 4.98 4.55
C LEU A 70 -16.35 6.51 4.37
N GLY A 71 -17.37 7.16 4.95
CA GLY A 71 -17.64 8.58 4.76
C GLY A 71 -16.44 9.45 5.11
N THR A 72 -15.86 9.27 6.29
CA THR A 72 -14.66 10.01 6.75
C THR A 72 -13.44 9.73 5.88
N SER A 73 -13.29 8.50 5.39
CA SER A 73 -12.19 8.16 4.47
C SER A 73 -12.36 8.86 3.11
N TYR A 74 -13.58 8.96 2.60
CA TYR A 74 -13.84 9.74 1.37
C TYR A 74 -13.66 11.23 1.59
N GLU A 75 -14.05 11.77 2.75
CA GLU A 75 -13.77 13.17 3.12
C GLU A 75 -12.27 13.43 3.12
N LEU A 76 -11.47 12.58 3.75
CA LEU A 76 -10.01 12.66 3.74
C LEU A 76 -9.45 12.65 2.31
N ILE A 77 -9.88 11.73 1.46
CA ILE A 77 -9.40 11.62 0.08
C ILE A 77 -9.80 12.86 -0.74
N ASN A 78 -11.08 13.21 -0.70
CA ASN A 78 -11.67 14.19 -1.62
C ASN A 78 -11.39 15.63 -1.23
N GLU A 79 -11.34 15.93 0.08
CA GLU A 79 -11.25 17.30 0.59
C GLU A 79 -9.86 17.66 1.12
N VAL A 80 -9.08 16.65 1.53
CA VAL A 80 -7.76 16.88 2.12
C VAL A 80 -6.63 16.45 1.18
N ILE A 81 -6.65 15.21 0.70
CA ILE A 81 -5.51 14.67 -0.06
C ILE A 81 -5.51 15.20 -1.50
N ILE A 82 -6.52 14.89 -2.29
CA ILE A 82 -6.55 15.22 -3.73
C ILE A 82 -6.32 16.71 -4.01
N PRO A 83 -6.97 17.67 -3.31
CA PRO A 83 -6.72 19.10 -3.56
C PRO A 83 -5.29 19.54 -3.27
N ASN A 84 -4.56 18.82 -2.43
CA ASN A 84 -3.19 19.15 -2.01
C ASN A 84 -2.10 18.34 -2.74
N LEU A 85 -2.46 17.46 -3.67
CA LEU A 85 -1.51 16.77 -4.57
C LEU A 85 -1.17 17.60 -5.82
N GLY A 86 -1.89 18.67 -6.09
CA GLY A 86 -1.73 19.50 -7.27
C GLY A 86 -2.10 18.72 -8.54
N LYS A 87 -1.20 18.72 -9.54
CA LYS A 87 -1.39 18.01 -10.82
C LYS A 87 -0.93 16.55 -10.76
N ASP A 88 -0.22 16.16 -9.72
CA ASP A 88 0.44 14.85 -9.59
C ASP A 88 -0.47 13.87 -8.79
N THR A 89 -1.67 13.66 -9.30
CA THR A 89 -2.65 12.76 -8.68
C THR A 89 -2.29 11.28 -8.86
N ASP A 90 -1.39 10.95 -9.78
CA ASP A 90 -0.95 9.56 -10.03
C ASP A 90 -0.17 8.97 -8.85
N ARG A 91 0.32 9.81 -7.94
CA ARG A 91 0.96 9.36 -6.70
C ARG A 91 -0.02 9.00 -5.58
N LEU A 92 -1.34 9.13 -5.81
CA LEU A 92 -2.37 8.66 -4.88
C LEU A 92 -2.76 7.22 -5.16
N LEU A 93 -2.58 6.37 -4.19
CA LEU A 93 -3.01 4.97 -4.19
C LEU A 93 -4.11 4.77 -3.14
N VAL A 94 -5.12 4.00 -3.50
CA VAL A 94 -6.17 3.59 -2.56
C VAL A 94 -6.23 2.07 -2.53
N ALA A 95 -6.09 1.49 -1.35
CA ALA A 95 -6.16 0.05 -1.16
C ALA A 95 -7.15 -0.30 -0.04
N ILE A 96 -7.96 -1.31 -0.30
CA ILE A 96 -8.96 -1.82 0.64
C ILE A 96 -8.34 -3.01 1.36
N ASN A 97 -7.96 -2.80 2.62
CA ASN A 97 -7.38 -3.84 3.47
C ASN A 97 -8.49 -4.66 4.14
N GLN A 98 -8.12 -5.77 4.80
CA GLN A 98 -9.04 -6.63 5.53
C GLN A 98 -10.16 -7.22 4.64
N CYS A 99 -9.82 -7.57 3.41
CA CYS A 99 -10.78 -8.20 2.50
C CYS A 99 -11.26 -9.57 2.99
N ASP A 100 -10.48 -10.25 3.82
CA ASP A 100 -10.78 -11.54 4.46
C ASP A 100 -11.92 -11.46 5.47
N ILE A 101 -12.04 -10.35 6.20
CA ILE A 101 -13.13 -10.14 7.16
C ILE A 101 -14.29 -9.30 6.61
N ALA A 102 -14.24 -8.92 5.32
CA ALA A 102 -15.38 -8.34 4.64
C ALA A 102 -16.59 -9.29 4.69
N MET A 103 -17.81 -8.77 4.59
CA MET A 103 -19.04 -9.53 4.80
C MET A 103 -19.10 -10.24 6.18
N SER A 104 -18.43 -9.72 7.20
CA SER A 104 -18.27 -10.32 8.53
C SER A 104 -17.55 -11.69 8.49
N GLY A 105 -16.49 -11.79 7.69
CA GLY A 105 -15.67 -13.00 7.51
C GLY A 105 -16.35 -14.15 6.74
N ARG A 106 -17.58 -13.93 6.23
CA ARG A 106 -18.28 -14.95 5.46
C ARG A 106 -17.71 -15.05 4.05
N HIS A 107 -17.65 -16.29 3.53
CA HIS A 107 -17.15 -16.57 2.18
C HIS A 107 -15.64 -16.36 2.02
N TRP A 108 -14.89 -16.40 3.12
CA TRP A 108 -13.45 -16.56 3.09
C TRP A 108 -13.09 -18.04 3.27
N ASN A 109 -12.33 -18.59 2.36
CA ASN A 109 -11.82 -19.95 2.47
C ASN A 109 -10.51 -19.95 3.26
N HIS A 110 -10.58 -20.30 4.54
CA HIS A 110 -9.41 -20.29 5.43
C HIS A 110 -8.36 -21.34 5.06
N GLU A 111 -8.76 -22.48 4.48
CA GLU A 111 -7.80 -23.54 4.07
C GLU A 111 -6.93 -23.09 2.90
N LYS A 112 -7.54 -22.41 1.94
CA LYS A 112 -6.86 -21.90 0.74
C LYS A 112 -6.31 -20.50 0.92
N ASN A 113 -6.78 -19.79 1.93
CA ASN A 113 -6.51 -18.37 2.19
C ASN A 113 -6.89 -17.48 0.99
N GLU A 114 -8.12 -17.63 0.51
CA GLU A 114 -8.65 -16.90 -0.66
C GLU A 114 -10.15 -16.60 -0.50
N PRO A 115 -10.69 -15.56 -1.16
CA PRO A 115 -12.13 -15.30 -1.16
C PRO A 115 -12.87 -16.31 -2.05
N GLU A 116 -14.05 -16.75 -1.61
CA GLU A 116 -14.99 -17.46 -2.46
C GLU A 116 -15.65 -16.48 -3.46
N SER A 117 -16.24 -16.99 -4.56
CA SER A 117 -16.83 -16.19 -5.64
C SER A 117 -17.79 -15.09 -5.17
N LYS A 118 -18.58 -15.35 -4.12
CA LYS A 118 -19.52 -14.35 -3.59
C LYS A 118 -18.81 -13.18 -2.90
N LEU A 119 -17.74 -13.45 -2.17
CA LEU A 119 -16.94 -12.42 -1.56
C LEU A 119 -16.12 -11.66 -2.62
N THR A 120 -15.57 -12.37 -3.62
CA THR A 120 -14.90 -11.73 -4.76
C THR A 120 -15.83 -10.72 -5.46
N THR A 121 -17.06 -11.11 -5.78
CA THR A 121 -18.04 -10.19 -6.40
C THR A 121 -18.29 -8.97 -5.51
N PHE A 122 -18.48 -9.15 -4.21
CA PHE A 122 -18.68 -8.06 -3.27
C PHE A 122 -17.47 -7.10 -3.21
N LEU A 123 -16.24 -7.64 -3.23
CA LEU A 123 -15.02 -6.84 -3.20
C LEU A 123 -14.83 -6.04 -4.50
N GLU A 124 -15.12 -6.63 -5.65
CA GLU A 124 -15.10 -5.94 -6.96
C GLU A 124 -16.16 -4.82 -7.04
N GLU A 125 -17.35 -5.05 -6.51
CA GLU A 125 -18.37 -4.01 -6.37
C GLU A 125 -17.90 -2.87 -5.46
N LYS A 126 -17.20 -3.19 -4.37
CA LYS A 126 -16.63 -2.20 -3.44
C LYS A 126 -15.53 -1.37 -4.12
N VAL A 127 -14.63 -2.00 -4.88
CA VAL A 127 -13.62 -1.32 -5.71
C VAL A 127 -14.29 -0.37 -6.70
N THR A 128 -15.26 -0.86 -7.45
CA THR A 128 -16.01 -0.09 -8.46
C THR A 128 -16.73 1.10 -7.83
N SER A 129 -17.39 0.89 -6.68
CA SER A 129 -18.08 1.95 -5.94
C SER A 129 -17.10 3.01 -5.42
N THR A 130 -15.94 2.59 -4.90
CA THR A 130 -14.90 3.50 -4.40
C THR A 130 -14.35 4.36 -5.54
N LYS A 131 -13.98 3.73 -6.66
CA LYS A 131 -13.53 4.43 -7.87
C LYS A 131 -14.55 5.48 -8.33
N ARG A 132 -15.81 5.07 -8.45
CA ARG A 132 -16.89 5.95 -8.90
C ARG A 132 -17.09 7.15 -7.97
N ARG A 133 -17.14 6.93 -6.65
CA ARG A 133 -17.36 8.00 -5.66
C ARG A 133 -16.25 9.04 -5.67
N ILE A 134 -14.99 8.62 -5.78
CA ILE A 134 -13.85 9.55 -5.84
C ILE A 134 -13.90 10.32 -7.16
N LYS A 135 -14.16 9.65 -8.27
CA LYS A 135 -14.25 10.30 -9.59
C LYS A 135 -15.41 11.31 -9.67
N GLU A 136 -16.58 10.98 -9.13
CA GLU A 136 -17.74 11.89 -9.09
C GLU A 136 -17.47 13.13 -8.23
N ALA A 137 -16.74 12.99 -7.12
CA ALA A 137 -16.45 14.10 -6.21
C ALA A 137 -15.30 14.99 -6.68
N THR A 138 -14.28 14.44 -7.35
CA THR A 138 -13.01 15.14 -7.59
C THR A 138 -12.61 15.22 -9.07
N GLY A 139 -13.25 14.44 -9.94
CA GLY A 139 -12.83 14.26 -11.33
C GLY A 139 -11.61 13.35 -11.52
N VAL A 140 -10.94 12.92 -10.44
CA VAL A 140 -9.73 12.08 -10.51
C VAL A 140 -10.11 10.62 -10.70
N ASP A 141 -9.49 9.97 -11.67
CA ASP A 141 -9.71 8.56 -11.98
C ASP A 141 -8.62 7.71 -11.32
N ILE A 142 -8.98 7.00 -10.26
CA ILE A 142 -8.09 6.05 -9.58
C ILE A 142 -8.65 4.63 -9.71
N THR A 143 -7.79 3.63 -9.57
CA THR A 143 -8.24 2.24 -9.56
C THR A 143 -7.82 1.59 -8.24
N PRO A 144 -8.73 1.54 -7.23
CA PRO A 144 -8.43 0.89 -5.97
C PRO A 144 -8.18 -0.60 -6.16
N ILE A 145 -7.43 -1.19 -5.24
CA ILE A 145 -7.25 -2.65 -5.13
C ILE A 145 -7.75 -3.13 -3.77
N TYR A 146 -7.95 -4.43 -3.61
CA TYR A 146 -8.21 -5.03 -2.30
C TYR A 146 -7.14 -6.07 -1.95
N TYR A 147 -6.85 -6.20 -0.65
CA TYR A 147 -5.89 -7.15 -0.11
C TYR A 147 -6.22 -7.48 1.35
N SER A 148 -5.57 -8.49 1.90
CA SER A 148 -5.48 -8.75 3.33
C SER A 148 -4.02 -8.78 3.74
N ALA A 149 -3.67 -8.07 4.80
CA ALA A 149 -2.31 -8.07 5.33
C ALA A 149 -1.97 -9.37 6.09
N GLY A 150 -2.97 -10.20 6.33
CA GLY A 150 -2.85 -11.31 7.26
C GLY A 150 -2.71 -10.85 8.70
N TYR A 151 -2.48 -11.79 9.59
CA TYR A 151 -2.16 -11.53 11.00
C TYR A 151 -1.33 -12.68 11.57
N LYS A 152 -0.63 -12.39 12.64
CA LYS A 152 0.08 -13.38 13.45
C LYS A 152 -0.02 -12.98 14.91
N ASP A 153 -0.50 -13.88 15.72
CA ASP A 153 -0.42 -13.82 17.17
C ASP A 153 0.23 -15.10 17.73
N ASP A 154 0.18 -15.32 19.04
CA ASP A 154 0.87 -16.45 19.67
C ASP A 154 0.27 -17.82 19.32
N GLU A 155 -0.99 -17.89 18.88
CA GLU A 155 -1.72 -19.12 18.64
C GLU A 155 -2.13 -19.32 17.17
N GLU A 156 -2.35 -18.23 16.43
CA GLU A 156 -2.87 -18.25 15.06
C GLU A 156 -2.07 -17.40 14.11
N GLU A 157 -1.94 -17.87 12.87
CA GLU A 157 -1.29 -17.14 11.78
C GLU A 157 -2.14 -17.25 10.51
N GLN A 158 -2.51 -16.11 9.93
CA GLN A 158 -3.08 -16.02 8.60
C GLN A 158 -2.12 -15.33 7.65
N GLN A 159 -1.77 -16.01 6.57
CA GLN A 159 -0.92 -15.44 5.54
C GLN A 159 -1.63 -14.28 4.83
N PRO A 160 -0.89 -13.30 4.29
CA PRO A 160 -1.48 -12.25 3.46
C PRO A 160 -2.15 -12.80 2.20
N TYR A 161 -3.05 -12.01 1.64
CA TYR A 161 -3.65 -12.24 0.33
C TYR A 161 -3.55 -10.97 -0.52
N ASN A 162 -3.20 -11.09 -1.80
CA ASN A 162 -2.96 -9.96 -2.71
C ASN A 162 -1.84 -8.99 -2.27
N LEU A 163 -0.88 -9.45 -1.45
CA LEU A 163 0.24 -8.61 -1.05
C LEU A 163 1.19 -8.34 -2.23
N SER A 164 1.41 -9.34 -3.08
CA SER A 164 2.12 -9.22 -4.37
C SER A 164 1.45 -8.19 -5.28
N LYS A 165 0.13 -8.20 -5.38
CA LYS A 165 -0.66 -7.21 -6.11
C LYS A 165 -0.49 -5.79 -5.54
N LEU A 166 -0.50 -5.64 -4.21
CA LEU A 166 -0.26 -4.36 -3.54
C LEU A 166 1.15 -3.83 -3.84
N LEU A 167 2.17 -4.67 -3.76
CA LEU A 167 3.54 -4.28 -4.06
C LEU A 167 3.69 -3.83 -5.52
N MET A 168 3.13 -4.59 -6.45
CA MET A 168 3.14 -4.21 -7.86
C MET A 168 2.40 -2.88 -8.09
N PHE A 169 1.27 -2.68 -7.41
CA PHE A 169 0.50 -1.43 -7.46
C PHE A 169 1.34 -0.22 -7.01
N ILE A 170 2.07 -0.37 -5.91
CA ILE A 170 3.00 0.64 -5.38
C ILE A 170 4.14 0.90 -6.39
N ILE A 171 4.80 -0.15 -6.87
CA ILE A 171 5.93 -0.04 -7.82
C ILE A 171 5.50 0.68 -9.10
N ASN A 172 4.34 0.37 -9.63
CA ASN A 172 3.85 0.99 -10.86
C ASN A 172 3.60 2.50 -10.72
N HIS A 173 3.25 2.97 -9.51
CA HIS A 173 3.06 4.39 -9.23
C HIS A 173 4.33 5.08 -8.73
N THR A 174 5.41 4.32 -8.50
CA THR A 174 6.71 4.90 -8.16
C THR A 174 7.47 5.25 -9.42
N ARG A 175 8.10 6.44 -9.43
CA ARG A 175 8.97 6.87 -10.53
C ARG A 175 10.05 5.82 -10.80
N PRO A 176 10.32 5.46 -12.06
CA PRO A 176 11.25 4.39 -12.41
C PRO A 176 12.61 4.51 -11.73
N GLU A 177 13.17 5.71 -11.66
CA GLU A 177 14.47 5.99 -11.02
C GLU A 177 14.48 5.78 -9.51
N LYS A 178 13.31 5.81 -8.86
CA LYS A 178 13.15 5.60 -7.42
C LYS A 178 12.74 4.15 -7.05
N ARG A 179 12.36 3.34 -8.02
CA ARG A 179 12.01 1.93 -7.76
C ARG A 179 13.15 1.14 -7.13
N ALA A 180 14.41 1.57 -7.31
CA ALA A 180 15.65 0.99 -6.79
C ALA A 180 15.77 0.98 -5.26
N VAL A 181 14.99 1.73 -4.46
CA VAL A 181 15.10 1.75 -2.99
C VAL A 181 14.35 0.59 -2.27
N TYR A 182 13.31 -0.05 -2.87
CA TYR A 182 12.49 -1.11 -2.22
C TYR A 182 13.20 -2.43 -1.92
N ILE A 183 14.18 -2.88 -2.68
CA ILE A 183 14.75 -4.25 -2.57
C ILE A 183 15.23 -4.60 -1.16
N ASN A 184 15.81 -3.64 -0.48
CA ASN A 184 16.37 -3.90 0.84
C ASN A 184 15.30 -3.94 1.94
N ASP A 185 14.13 -3.37 1.65
CA ASP A 185 13.04 -3.19 2.61
C ASP A 185 11.85 -4.12 2.39
N ILE A 186 11.79 -4.82 1.23
CA ILE A 186 10.76 -5.84 0.96
C ILE A 186 10.94 -7.04 1.90
N ASN A 187 9.83 -7.54 2.43
CA ASN A 187 9.81 -8.74 3.24
C ASN A 187 10.41 -9.94 2.47
N LYS A 188 11.37 -10.62 3.09
CA LYS A 188 12.12 -11.72 2.49
C LYS A 188 11.47 -13.10 2.69
N ASP A 189 10.42 -13.18 3.48
CA ASP A 189 9.63 -14.40 3.64
C ASP A 189 8.77 -14.63 2.40
N LYS A 190 9.07 -15.68 1.65
CA LYS A 190 8.36 -16.02 0.41
C LYS A 190 6.87 -16.29 0.63
N LYS A 191 6.50 -16.83 1.77
CA LYS A 191 5.09 -17.12 2.10
C LYS A 191 4.21 -15.88 2.05
N MET A 192 4.78 -14.72 2.31
CA MET A 192 4.06 -13.45 2.27
C MET A 192 3.56 -13.09 0.86
N TRP A 193 4.15 -13.67 -0.20
CA TRP A 193 3.91 -13.34 -1.61
C TRP A 193 3.19 -14.43 -2.40
N GLU A 194 2.83 -15.56 -1.75
CA GLU A 194 2.31 -16.75 -2.44
C GLU A 194 0.83 -16.69 -2.79
N LYS A 195 0.05 -15.88 -2.07
CA LYS A 195 -1.42 -15.87 -2.22
C LYS A 195 -1.90 -14.56 -2.84
N ASP A 196 -2.42 -14.68 -4.05
CA ASP A 196 -3.05 -13.56 -4.77
C ASP A 196 -4.20 -14.04 -5.66
N ASP A 197 -4.80 -13.13 -6.43
CA ASP A 197 -5.94 -13.42 -7.29
C ASP A 197 -5.57 -14.07 -8.64
N GLU A 198 -4.31 -14.35 -8.87
CA GLU A 198 -3.77 -14.98 -10.07
C GLU A 198 -4.17 -14.33 -11.41
N LEU A 199 -4.64 -13.06 -11.38
CA LEU A 199 -5.03 -12.36 -12.61
C LEU A 199 -3.82 -12.05 -13.49
N GLN A 200 -2.61 -12.04 -12.92
CA GLN A 200 -1.35 -11.91 -13.62
C GLN A 200 -0.19 -12.42 -12.75
N ASP A 201 0.96 -12.65 -13.35
CA ASP A 201 2.19 -12.96 -12.61
C ASP A 201 2.77 -11.68 -11.99
N TYR A 202 2.26 -11.33 -10.79
CA TYR A 202 2.68 -10.14 -10.07
C TYR A 202 4.16 -10.17 -9.74
N THR A 203 4.67 -11.32 -9.30
CA THR A 203 6.07 -11.46 -8.86
C THR A 203 7.05 -11.27 -10.01
N SER A 204 6.81 -11.85 -11.18
CA SER A 204 7.64 -11.63 -12.37
C SER A 204 7.57 -10.19 -12.87
N ASN A 205 6.40 -9.56 -12.83
CA ASN A 205 6.23 -8.17 -13.22
C ASN A 205 6.95 -7.21 -12.25
N ILE A 206 6.90 -7.49 -10.94
CA ILE A 206 7.68 -6.78 -9.93
C ILE A 206 9.16 -6.90 -10.25
N GLN A 207 9.66 -8.11 -10.45
CA GLN A 207 11.06 -8.36 -10.77
C GLN A 207 11.52 -7.57 -12.01
N ALA A 208 10.75 -7.60 -13.09
CA ALA A 208 11.06 -6.87 -14.31
C ALA A 208 11.12 -5.34 -14.06
N SER A 209 10.11 -4.78 -13.40
CA SER A 209 10.05 -3.34 -13.09
C SER A 209 11.20 -2.88 -12.18
N LEU A 210 11.57 -3.72 -11.25
CA LEU A 210 12.69 -3.46 -10.36
C LEU A 210 14.01 -3.52 -11.10
N TRP A 211 14.16 -4.42 -12.03
CA TRP A 211 15.36 -4.56 -12.85
C TRP A 211 15.57 -3.41 -13.81
N ASP A 212 14.53 -2.99 -14.50
CA ASP A 212 14.60 -1.86 -15.42
C ASP A 212 15.08 -0.59 -14.71
N SER A 213 14.64 -0.40 -13.46
CA SER A 213 15.10 0.70 -12.61
C SER A 213 16.59 0.66 -12.30
N VAL A 214 17.15 -0.53 -12.17
CA VAL A 214 18.57 -0.71 -11.85
C VAL A 214 19.46 -0.55 -13.05
N VAL A 215 19.04 -1.10 -14.18
CA VAL A 215 19.78 -0.94 -15.44
C VAL A 215 19.83 0.53 -15.83
N SER A 216 18.73 1.27 -15.62
CA SER A 216 18.68 2.72 -15.91
C SER A 216 19.50 3.57 -14.93
N ASN A 217 19.72 3.09 -13.70
CA ASN A 217 20.50 3.77 -12.65
C ASN A 217 21.91 3.20 -12.45
N ALA A 218 22.60 2.83 -13.51
CA ALA A 218 23.85 2.07 -13.61
C ALA A 218 25.02 2.37 -12.60
N LYS A 219 24.85 3.28 -11.66
CA LYS A 219 25.86 3.60 -10.63
C LYS A 219 25.84 2.69 -9.40
N SER A 220 24.84 1.81 -9.23
CA SER A 220 24.66 1.00 -8.02
C SER A 220 24.56 -0.52 -8.29
N GLY A 221 25.11 -0.99 -9.38
CA GLY A 221 24.81 -2.25 -10.09
C GLY A 221 25.16 -3.60 -9.43
N GLY A 222 25.89 -3.72 -8.32
CA GLY A 222 26.49 -4.98 -7.82
C GLY A 222 25.59 -5.92 -6.99
N ASP A 223 25.03 -5.43 -5.91
CA ASP A 223 24.54 -6.29 -4.81
C ASP A 223 23.03 -6.61 -4.82
N TYR A 224 22.30 -6.05 -5.73
CA TYR A 224 20.84 -6.13 -5.72
C TYR A 224 20.25 -7.37 -6.41
N GLY A 225 20.95 -8.00 -7.34
CA GLY A 225 20.48 -9.21 -8.04
C GLY A 225 20.18 -10.38 -7.12
N GLU A 226 21.05 -10.58 -6.13
CA GLU A 226 20.91 -11.62 -5.14
C GLU A 226 19.69 -11.40 -4.24
N SER A 227 19.41 -10.15 -3.89
CA SER A 227 18.31 -9.81 -2.99
C SER A 227 16.93 -10.05 -3.61
N ILE A 228 16.74 -9.73 -4.90
CA ILE A 228 15.48 -10.04 -5.60
C ILE A 228 15.30 -11.54 -5.79
N GLY A 229 16.35 -12.25 -6.22
CA GLY A 229 16.29 -13.70 -6.36
C GLY A 229 15.95 -14.42 -5.06
N LYS A 230 16.37 -13.87 -3.92
CA LYS A 230 16.02 -14.42 -2.61
C LYS A 230 14.55 -14.25 -2.23
N VAL A 231 13.94 -13.14 -2.62
CA VAL A 231 12.53 -12.85 -2.31
C VAL A 231 11.58 -13.59 -3.25
N PHE A 232 11.78 -13.47 -4.55
CA PHE A 232 10.83 -13.95 -5.56
C PHE A 232 11.27 -15.24 -6.27
N GLY A 233 12.41 -15.81 -5.90
CA GLY A 233 12.96 -17.02 -6.53
C GLY A 233 13.78 -16.73 -7.78
N PRO A 234 14.44 -17.75 -8.35
CA PRO A 234 15.17 -17.61 -9.60
C PRO A 234 14.17 -17.53 -10.76
N ALA A 235 13.68 -16.35 -11.07
CA ALA A 235 13.03 -16.12 -12.34
C ALA A 235 14.06 -16.32 -13.43
N GLY A 236 13.82 -17.29 -14.31
CA GLY A 236 14.62 -17.70 -15.44
C GLY A 236 15.77 -16.79 -15.86
N GLY A 237 16.93 -17.00 -15.28
CA GLY A 237 18.21 -16.65 -15.88
C GLY A 237 18.58 -15.21 -16.08
N LEU A 238 17.80 -14.24 -15.62
CA LEU A 238 18.22 -12.84 -15.76
C LEU A 238 17.62 -12.00 -14.65
N VAL A 239 18.49 -11.39 -13.86
CA VAL A 239 18.35 -10.08 -13.36
C VAL A 239 17.88 -9.85 -11.94
N GLY A 240 18.54 -9.02 -11.23
CA GLY A 240 18.19 -8.38 -10.00
C GLY A 240 17.82 -6.91 -10.14
N ARG A 241 17.16 -6.39 -9.24
CA ARG A 241 17.17 -5.12 -8.53
C ARG A 241 15.88 -4.33 -8.59
N THR A 242 15.38 -3.79 -7.66
CA THR A 242 15.14 -2.94 -6.55
C THR A 242 13.85 -2.21 -6.44
N VAL A 243 13.19 -1.65 -5.55
CA VAL A 243 12.81 -0.56 -4.91
C VAL A 243 11.54 -0.02 -4.38
N GLY A 244 11.16 0.83 -3.53
CA GLY A 244 10.19 1.73 -3.31
C GLY A 244 9.41 2.23 -2.15
N THR A 245 8.48 3.09 -2.00
CA THR A 245 7.99 3.78 -0.81
C THR A 245 6.48 3.78 -0.61
N VAL A 246 6.00 3.73 0.62
CA VAL A 246 4.57 3.75 1.00
C VAL A 246 4.30 4.69 2.16
N VAL A 247 3.18 5.38 2.16
CA VAL A 247 2.73 6.24 3.27
C VAL A 247 1.25 6.05 3.58
N GLY A 248 0.90 5.87 4.83
CA GLY A 248 -0.46 6.06 5.37
C GLY A 248 -1.16 4.88 6.02
N GLY A 249 -1.46 5.01 7.28
CA GLY A 249 -2.54 4.43 8.06
C GLY A 249 -2.62 2.93 8.25
N ALA A 250 -2.00 2.43 9.24
CA ALA A 250 -2.02 1.13 9.90
C ALA A 250 -0.67 0.40 9.83
N VAL A 251 0.15 0.67 10.83
CA VAL A 251 1.45 0.03 11.05
C VAL A 251 1.37 -1.50 10.97
N GLY A 252 0.25 -2.11 11.36
CA GLY A 252 0.04 -3.55 11.27
C GLY A 252 0.01 -4.09 9.84
N ALA A 253 -0.66 -3.40 8.92
CA ALA A 253 -0.72 -3.81 7.52
C ALA A 253 0.63 -3.66 6.81
N LEU A 254 1.39 -2.62 7.18
CA LEU A 254 2.72 -2.38 6.63
C LEU A 254 3.78 -3.31 7.22
N LYS A 255 3.63 -3.79 8.46
CA LYS A 255 4.52 -4.79 9.05
C LYS A 255 4.61 -6.05 8.22
N SER A 256 3.48 -6.58 7.76
CA SER A 256 3.45 -7.75 6.87
C SER A 256 4.17 -7.48 5.56
N PHE A 257 4.04 -6.28 5.03
CA PHE A 257 4.63 -5.89 3.75
C PHE A 257 6.15 -5.67 3.83
N LEU A 258 6.65 -5.09 4.91
CA LEU A 258 8.04 -4.67 5.05
C LEU A 258 8.89 -5.62 5.93
N GLY A 259 8.31 -6.62 6.54
CA GLY A 259 9.06 -7.66 7.27
C GLY A 259 9.60 -7.22 8.63
N TRP A 260 8.89 -6.35 9.37
CA TRP A 260 9.20 -5.98 10.77
C TRP A 260 8.00 -6.05 11.72
#